data_e0bc132d117a318fe985a66b53eed9f9
#
_entry.id   e0bc132d117a318fe985a66b53eed9f9
#
_cell.length_a   1.000
_cell.length_b   1.000
_cell.length_c   1.000
_cell.angle_alpha   90.00
_cell.angle_beta   90.00
_cell.angle_gamma   90.00
#
_symmetry.space_group_name_H-M   'P 1'
#
loop_
_entity.id
_entity.type
_entity.pdbx_description
1 polymer ?
#
loop_
_entity_poly.entity_id
_entity_poly.type
_entity_poly.pdbx_seq_one_letter_code
_entity_poly.pdbx_strand_id
1 'polypeptide(L)'
;MKRTSLSIAGVSTLLIAASLRAANASDMATTAPPPTAVTAPVACSNPWDFLVQSCPLSWYGITIYGTVDAGVTWQSHGTPYNGSLPAGAEYLISKNSNRAQWNPANNAVSQSNIGVKGNEEFVPGWAFVFDLQANFNPYSLQLANGPKSVAQNAGVPLTSQSSNGDSSQAGQFYNGLGYVGVSSPYGTLTVFRQNTLRLEGIAAYDPMSGSNAFSPIGYQGTTCGAGNTEDCRVSTSLKYRLDVGQFRAVAFWQFGGYAQNNGADGGYSFQAGGDIPNLAKGVLSLDAIYTHVRDAVSIGLSGNPLGPAGNPLPPFLPQVLTATISDDTSVTLLAKYTIGPLKLYGGYEWIQFAPPSNPQTAFTDIAGDALCLGCAAINNTNIINTAFDAHDKILQVFWTGAKYAVTDDLDVIGAYYHYNQNNFGAGAPCNTAAKATCSGTFDAVSFAIDWRFAAKFEAYVGFMFSQVNDGLANGYLNRNTIDPTVGLIFRF
;
A
#
# COMPACT_ATOMS: atom_id res chain seq x y z
N MET A 1 -23.56 38.19 14.55
CA MET A 1 -22.96 39.48 14.91
C MET A 1 -21.50 39.27 15.26
N LYS A 2 -20.62 40.07 14.69
CA LYS A 2 -19.14 40.10 14.81
C LYS A 2 -18.39 38.84 14.33
N ARG A 3 -17.99 38.90 13.06
CA ARG A 3 -16.90 38.13 12.45
C ARG A 3 -15.58 38.71 12.91
N THR A 4 -14.68 37.90 13.42
CA THR A 4 -13.27 38.25 13.65
C THR A 4 -12.41 37.49 12.64
N SER A 5 -11.83 38.25 11.74
CA SER A 5 -10.83 37.81 10.78
C SER A 5 -9.48 37.66 11.50
N LEU A 6 -8.84 36.49 11.36
CA LEU A 6 -7.47 36.25 11.79
C LEU A 6 -6.54 36.35 10.56
N SER A 7 -5.70 37.36 10.58
CA SER A 7 -4.67 37.60 9.58
C SER A 7 -3.43 36.73 9.85
N ILE A 8 -2.96 36.05 8.81
CA ILE A 8 -1.70 35.30 8.81
C ILE A 8 -0.57 36.27 8.43
N ALA A 9 0.37 36.45 9.31
CA ALA A 9 1.59 37.22 9.09
C ALA A 9 2.80 36.30 8.98
N GLY A 10 3.53 36.48 7.88
CA GLY A 10 4.98 36.47 7.76
C GLY A 10 5.76 35.20 8.11
N VAL A 11 6.19 34.43 7.12
CA VAL A 11 7.33 33.50 7.22
C VAL A 11 8.55 34.18 6.62
N SER A 12 9.50 34.49 7.48
CA SER A 12 10.80 35.06 7.09
C SER A 12 11.76 33.99 6.61
N THR A 13 12.34 34.24 5.46
CA THR A 13 13.39 33.44 4.80
C THR A 13 14.70 33.49 5.59
N LEU A 14 15.23 32.35 5.98
CA LEU A 14 16.63 32.22 6.42
C LEU A 14 17.38 31.33 5.43
N LEU A 15 18.26 31.95 4.62
CA LEU A 15 19.24 31.27 3.80
C LEU A 15 20.49 31.00 4.63
N ILE A 16 20.82 29.72 4.83
CA ILE A 16 22.13 29.30 5.34
C ILE A 16 22.79 28.42 4.29
N ALA A 17 23.89 28.90 3.75
CA ALA A 17 24.77 28.14 2.88
C ALA A 17 25.68 27.25 3.72
N ALA A 18 25.67 25.94 3.49
CA ALA A 18 26.64 24.99 4.05
C ALA A 18 27.12 24.02 2.96
N SER A 19 28.42 23.88 2.89
CA SER A 19 29.20 23.09 1.93
C SER A 19 29.05 21.58 2.14
N LEU A 20 28.84 20.85 1.03
CA LEU A 20 28.60 19.41 0.94
C LEU A 20 29.89 18.57 0.98
N ARG A 21 29.83 17.45 1.71
CA ARG A 21 30.56 16.21 1.37
C ARG A 21 29.57 15.03 1.44
N ALA A 22 29.53 14.28 0.36
CA ALA A 22 28.64 13.12 0.19
C ALA A 22 29.13 11.90 0.97
N ALA A 23 28.21 11.19 1.62
CA ALA A 23 28.41 9.82 2.09
C ALA A 23 27.26 8.94 1.56
N ASN A 24 27.61 7.82 0.95
CA ASN A 24 26.73 6.85 0.31
C ASN A 24 25.87 6.11 1.33
N ALA A 25 24.57 6.05 1.11
CA ALA A 25 23.67 5.10 1.74
C ALA A 25 22.91 4.34 0.65
N SER A 26 23.25 3.08 0.50
CA SER A 26 22.52 2.13 -0.34
C SER A 26 21.64 1.30 0.58
N ASP A 27 20.32 1.34 0.38
CA ASP A 27 19.46 0.15 0.41
C ASP A 27 18.00 0.53 0.16
N MET A 28 17.43 -0.12 -0.85
CA MET A 28 16.06 -0.03 -1.36
C MET A 28 15.65 1.37 -1.84
N ALA A 29 16.29 1.81 -2.88
CA ALA A 29 15.87 3.01 -3.59
C ALA A 29 14.75 2.69 -4.58
N THR A 30 13.57 3.11 -4.25
CA THR A 30 12.57 3.50 -5.26
C THR A 30 12.78 4.95 -5.69
N THR A 31 14.02 5.38 -5.85
CA THR A 31 14.32 6.75 -6.29
C THR A 31 15.54 6.74 -7.17
N ALA A 32 15.41 7.35 -8.34
CA ALA A 32 16.56 7.62 -9.18
C ALA A 32 17.55 8.50 -8.40
N PRO A 33 18.82 8.13 -8.27
CA PRO A 33 19.85 8.99 -7.71
C PRO A 33 20.08 10.17 -8.67
N PRO A 34 20.60 11.32 -8.14
CA PRO A 34 21.04 12.40 -9.00
C PRO A 34 22.13 11.88 -9.97
N PRO A 35 22.23 12.41 -11.18
CA PRO A 35 23.11 11.89 -12.20
C PRO A 35 24.59 12.10 -11.81
N THR A 36 25.15 11.13 -11.12
CA THR A 36 26.58 10.86 -11.18
C THR A 36 26.80 10.00 -12.42
N ALA A 37 27.82 10.30 -13.20
CA ALA A 37 28.18 9.49 -14.37
C ALA A 37 28.34 8.03 -13.91
N VAL A 38 27.25 7.27 -14.04
CA VAL A 38 27.20 5.87 -13.69
C VAL A 38 27.90 5.14 -14.82
N THR A 39 29.07 4.60 -14.56
CA THR A 39 29.60 3.53 -15.42
C THR A 39 28.48 2.51 -15.55
N ALA A 40 27.99 2.32 -16.77
CA ALA A 40 26.92 1.37 -17.03
C ALA A 40 27.28 0.02 -16.40
N PRO A 41 26.39 -0.58 -15.60
CA PRO A 41 26.68 -1.85 -14.97
C PRO A 41 27.05 -2.86 -16.05
N VAL A 42 28.11 -3.61 -15.81
CA VAL A 42 28.60 -4.61 -16.77
C VAL A 42 27.50 -5.65 -16.95
N ALA A 43 26.96 -5.75 -18.16
CA ALA A 43 25.95 -6.74 -18.50
C ALA A 43 26.50 -8.16 -18.29
N CYS A 44 25.61 -9.12 -17.99
CA CYS A 44 26.00 -10.51 -17.85
C CYS A 44 26.62 -11.03 -19.16
N SER A 45 27.77 -11.69 -19.08
CA SER A 45 28.47 -12.20 -20.24
C SER A 45 27.85 -13.48 -20.81
N ASN A 46 27.13 -14.23 -20.01
CA ASN A 46 26.44 -15.45 -20.38
C ASN A 46 25.26 -15.76 -19.42
N PRO A 47 24.37 -16.71 -19.76
CA PRO A 47 23.23 -17.06 -18.92
C PRO A 47 23.57 -17.59 -17.52
N TRP A 48 24.74 -18.20 -17.35
CA TRP A 48 25.19 -18.69 -16.05
C TRP A 48 25.59 -17.52 -15.13
N ASP A 49 26.31 -16.54 -15.67
CA ASP A 49 26.64 -15.32 -14.93
C ASP A 49 25.40 -14.62 -14.44
N PHE A 50 24.33 -14.59 -15.26
CA PHE A 50 23.05 -14.05 -14.85
C PHE A 50 22.45 -14.73 -13.61
N LEU A 51 22.60 -16.04 -13.45
CA LEU A 51 22.07 -16.76 -12.29
C LEU A 51 22.90 -16.62 -11.04
N VAL A 52 24.23 -16.52 -11.17
CA VAL A 52 25.15 -16.58 -10.03
C VAL A 52 25.75 -15.25 -9.62
N GLN A 53 25.63 -14.22 -10.46
CA GLN A 53 26.17 -12.89 -10.22
C GLN A 53 25.04 -11.84 -10.12
N SER A 54 25.36 -10.69 -9.58
CA SER A 54 24.42 -9.55 -9.47
C SER A 54 24.33 -8.71 -10.75
N CYS A 55 24.88 -9.16 -11.88
CA CYS A 55 24.83 -8.40 -13.11
C CYS A 55 23.40 -8.20 -13.61
N PRO A 56 22.99 -6.98 -14.02
CA PRO A 56 21.66 -6.70 -14.54
C PRO A 56 21.50 -7.11 -16.00
N LEU A 57 20.25 -7.34 -16.43
CA LEU A 57 19.87 -7.45 -17.84
C LEU A 57 19.71 -6.06 -18.44
N SER A 58 20.83 -5.39 -18.66
CA SER A 58 20.86 -4.00 -19.11
C SER A 58 21.66 -3.85 -20.40
N TRP A 59 21.10 -3.11 -21.36
CA TRP A 59 21.84 -2.64 -22.54
C TRP A 59 21.18 -1.35 -23.07
N TYR A 60 21.98 -0.46 -23.62
CA TYR A 60 21.53 0.84 -24.19
C TYR A 60 20.60 1.62 -23.24
N GLY A 61 20.95 1.75 -21.95
CA GLY A 61 20.16 2.49 -20.97
C GLY A 61 18.87 1.81 -20.53
N ILE A 62 18.51 0.66 -21.09
CA ILE A 62 17.31 -0.10 -20.78
C ILE A 62 17.67 -1.31 -19.90
N THR A 63 16.94 -1.51 -18.81
CA THR A 63 17.08 -2.63 -17.88
C THR A 63 15.79 -3.42 -17.81
N ILE A 64 15.89 -4.74 -18.04
CA ILE A 64 14.81 -5.68 -17.72
C ILE A 64 15.05 -6.19 -16.31
N TYR A 65 14.00 -6.19 -15.48
CA TYR A 65 14.07 -6.65 -14.12
C TYR A 65 12.82 -7.42 -13.71
N GLY A 66 12.89 -8.14 -12.62
CA GLY A 66 11.73 -8.85 -12.10
C GLY A 66 11.95 -9.47 -10.73
N THR A 67 10.85 -9.89 -10.15
CA THR A 67 10.80 -10.58 -8.86
C THR A 67 9.79 -11.71 -8.97
N VAL A 68 10.11 -12.86 -8.39
CA VAL A 68 9.17 -13.97 -8.18
C VAL A 68 9.25 -14.37 -6.73
N ASP A 69 8.15 -14.24 -5.99
CA ASP A 69 8.02 -14.59 -4.58
C ASP A 69 6.96 -15.68 -4.42
N ALA A 70 7.38 -16.86 -3.99
CA ALA A 70 6.52 -18.02 -3.83
C ALA A 70 6.89 -18.80 -2.56
N GLY A 71 5.86 -19.33 -1.87
CA GLY A 71 6.05 -20.03 -0.62
C GLY A 71 4.81 -20.80 -0.16
N VAL A 72 4.79 -21.15 1.11
CA VAL A 72 3.67 -21.83 1.76
C VAL A 72 3.38 -21.16 3.09
N THR A 73 2.09 -20.97 3.39
CA THR A 73 1.61 -20.47 4.67
C THR A 73 0.63 -21.44 5.31
N TRP A 74 0.68 -21.54 6.64
CA TRP A 74 -0.38 -22.14 7.42
C TRP A 74 -1.09 -21.03 8.18
N GLN A 75 -2.43 -21.07 8.19
CA GLN A 75 -3.25 -20.07 8.85
C GLN A 75 -4.16 -20.75 9.85
N SER A 76 -4.18 -20.28 11.10
CA SER A 76 -5.04 -20.88 12.14
C SER A 76 -6.52 -20.65 11.85
N HIS A 77 -6.86 -19.49 11.30
CA HIS A 77 -8.21 -19.12 10.88
C HIS A 77 -8.14 -18.52 9.47
N GLY A 78 -7.78 -19.35 8.49
CA GLY A 78 -7.44 -18.93 7.16
C GLY A 78 -8.63 -18.63 6.26
N THR A 79 -8.35 -17.82 5.23
CA THR A 79 -9.22 -17.58 4.10
C THR A 79 -8.78 -18.45 2.93
N PRO A 80 -9.70 -19.01 2.13
CA PRO A 80 -9.33 -19.79 0.96
C PRO A 80 -8.44 -19.00 -0.01
N TYR A 81 -7.43 -19.69 -0.57
CA TYR A 81 -6.56 -19.12 -1.60
C TYR A 81 -7.36 -18.64 -2.80
N ASN A 82 -7.01 -17.45 -3.31
CA ASN A 82 -7.58 -16.89 -4.53
C ASN A 82 -6.49 -16.46 -5.50
N GLY A 83 -6.40 -17.17 -6.62
CA GLY A 83 -5.38 -16.94 -7.65
C GLY A 83 -5.54 -15.62 -8.42
N SER A 84 -6.67 -14.92 -8.31
CA SER A 84 -6.91 -13.62 -8.96
C SER A 84 -6.35 -12.44 -8.17
N LEU A 85 -5.88 -12.66 -6.94
CA LEU A 85 -5.41 -11.61 -6.06
C LEU A 85 -3.89 -11.54 -5.98
N PRO A 86 -3.34 -10.35 -5.71
CA PRO A 86 -1.88 -10.16 -5.60
C PRO A 86 -1.27 -11.07 -4.53
N ALA A 87 -1.82 -11.06 -3.32
CA ALA A 87 -1.37 -11.90 -2.23
C ALA A 87 -1.97 -13.31 -2.26
N GLY A 88 -3.17 -13.49 -2.79
CA GLY A 88 -3.85 -14.78 -2.93
C GLY A 88 -4.32 -15.41 -1.60
N ALA A 89 -3.53 -15.32 -0.55
CA ALA A 89 -3.86 -15.72 0.81
C ALA A 89 -4.09 -14.48 1.68
N GLU A 90 -4.99 -14.60 2.64
CA GLU A 90 -5.24 -13.56 3.62
C GLU A 90 -4.33 -13.80 4.82
N TYR A 91 -3.23 -13.06 4.92
CA TYR A 91 -2.26 -13.26 6.01
C TYR A 91 -2.68 -12.63 7.33
N LEU A 92 -3.45 -11.54 7.31
CA LEU A 92 -4.01 -10.97 8.55
C LEU A 92 -5.43 -11.43 8.78
N ILE A 93 -5.92 -11.18 9.99
CA ILE A 93 -7.30 -11.49 10.33
C ILE A 93 -8.27 -10.82 9.35
N SER A 94 -9.23 -11.57 8.83
CA SER A 94 -10.29 -11.07 7.95
C SER A 94 -11.68 -11.58 8.38
N LYS A 95 -12.73 -10.94 7.86
CA LYS A 95 -14.11 -11.30 8.25
C LYS A 95 -14.48 -12.74 7.91
N ASN A 96 -13.93 -13.26 6.82
CA ASN A 96 -14.16 -14.63 6.36
C ASN A 96 -13.08 -15.62 6.77
N SER A 97 -12.18 -15.27 7.67
CA SER A 97 -11.25 -16.20 8.31
C SER A 97 -12.02 -17.26 9.04
N ASN A 98 -11.86 -18.53 8.66
CA ASN A 98 -12.79 -19.58 9.04
C ASN A 98 -12.10 -20.69 9.83
N ARG A 99 -11.21 -21.46 9.19
CA ARG A 99 -10.60 -22.69 9.72
C ARG A 99 -9.11 -22.72 9.45
N ALA A 100 -8.40 -23.54 10.23
CA ALA A 100 -6.99 -23.80 9.96
C ALA A 100 -6.81 -24.44 8.58
N GLN A 101 -5.86 -23.92 7.80
CA GLN A 101 -5.57 -24.43 6.47
C GLN A 101 -4.17 -24.08 5.99
N TRP A 102 -3.66 -24.90 5.07
CA TRP A 102 -2.47 -24.60 4.28
C TRP A 102 -2.87 -23.90 2.99
N ASN A 103 -2.15 -22.85 2.63
CA ASN A 103 -2.34 -22.13 1.39
C ASN A 103 -0.99 -21.90 0.67
N PRO A 104 -0.99 -21.77 -0.66
CA PRO A 104 0.12 -21.15 -1.36
C PRO A 104 0.37 -19.75 -0.82
N ALA A 105 1.62 -19.41 -0.50
CA ALA A 105 2.04 -18.07 -0.07
C ALA A 105 2.67 -17.35 -1.26
N ASN A 106 1.84 -16.74 -2.08
CA ASN A 106 2.32 -15.92 -3.19
C ASN A 106 2.51 -14.48 -2.74
N ASN A 107 3.60 -13.86 -3.18
CA ASN A 107 3.90 -12.47 -2.90
C ASN A 107 3.89 -12.14 -1.39
N ALA A 108 4.37 -13.07 -0.57
CA ALA A 108 4.31 -12.95 0.88
C ALA A 108 5.19 -11.80 1.41
N VAL A 109 6.37 -11.64 0.86
CA VAL A 109 7.32 -10.58 1.23
C VAL A 109 7.42 -9.52 0.14
N SER A 110 7.42 -9.94 -1.13
CA SER A 110 7.62 -9.05 -2.28
C SER A 110 6.62 -9.33 -3.38
N GLN A 111 6.07 -8.30 -4.00
CA GLN A 111 5.17 -8.46 -5.13
C GLN A 111 5.90 -9.05 -6.34
N SER A 112 5.48 -10.22 -6.83
CA SER A 112 5.99 -10.77 -8.08
C SER A 112 5.67 -9.85 -9.24
N ASN A 113 6.69 -9.57 -10.04
CA ASN A 113 6.59 -8.63 -11.15
C ASN A 113 7.61 -8.93 -12.23
N ILE A 114 7.36 -8.37 -13.41
CA ILE A 114 8.32 -8.21 -14.49
C ILE A 114 8.24 -6.78 -14.99
N GLY A 115 9.37 -6.14 -15.25
CA GLY A 115 9.40 -4.75 -15.66
C GLY A 115 10.55 -4.41 -16.59
N VAL A 116 10.40 -3.25 -17.22
CA VAL A 116 11.42 -2.63 -18.06
C VAL A 116 11.54 -1.18 -17.64
N LYS A 117 12.74 -0.75 -17.28
CA LYS A 117 13.02 0.63 -16.89
C LYS A 117 14.20 1.21 -17.67
N GLY A 118 14.22 2.51 -17.79
CA GLY A 118 15.29 3.24 -18.43
C GLY A 118 15.59 4.56 -17.77
N ASN A 119 16.86 4.96 -17.92
CA ASN A 119 17.34 6.29 -17.51
C ASN A 119 18.37 6.71 -18.55
N GLU A 120 17.98 7.63 -19.44
CA GLU A 120 18.76 8.01 -20.61
C GLU A 120 19.05 9.52 -20.56
N GLU A 121 20.31 9.86 -20.39
CA GLU A 121 20.75 11.27 -20.37
C GLU A 121 20.75 11.83 -21.80
N PHE A 122 19.97 12.88 -22.03
CA PHE A 122 19.86 13.54 -23.33
C PHE A 122 20.57 14.92 -23.37
N VAL A 123 20.80 15.53 -22.24
CA VAL A 123 21.62 16.72 -22.02
C VAL A 123 22.32 16.57 -20.65
N PRO A 124 23.56 17.04 -20.46
CA PRO A 124 24.27 16.91 -19.19
C PRO A 124 23.43 17.32 -17.98
N GLY A 125 23.21 16.36 -17.06
CA GLY A 125 22.35 16.52 -15.89
C GLY A 125 20.86 16.41 -16.13
N TRP A 126 20.40 16.12 -17.36
CA TRP A 126 18.98 15.91 -17.68
C TRP A 126 18.78 14.53 -18.31
N ALA A 127 17.94 13.71 -17.71
CA ALA A 127 17.68 12.37 -18.19
C ALA A 127 16.17 12.12 -18.38
N PHE A 128 15.83 11.38 -19.42
CA PHE A 128 14.52 10.78 -19.58
C PHE A 128 14.46 9.51 -18.74
N VAL A 129 13.42 9.37 -17.93
CA VAL A 129 13.22 8.24 -17.05
C VAL A 129 11.88 7.57 -17.33
N PHE A 130 11.84 6.25 -17.29
CA PHE A 130 10.58 5.49 -17.38
C PHE A 130 10.66 4.18 -16.60
N ASP A 131 9.49 3.66 -16.21
CA ASP A 131 9.34 2.32 -15.64
C ASP A 131 7.99 1.73 -16.03
N LEU A 132 8.01 0.55 -16.61
CA LEU A 132 6.83 -0.23 -17.01
C LEU A 132 6.88 -1.58 -16.29
N GLN A 133 5.93 -1.83 -15.38
CA GLN A 133 5.93 -3.02 -14.52
C GLN A 133 4.56 -3.71 -14.53
N ALA A 134 4.58 -5.01 -14.80
CA ALA A 134 3.44 -5.90 -14.66
C ALA A 134 3.59 -6.76 -13.39
N ASN A 135 2.64 -6.66 -12.48
CA ASN A 135 2.56 -7.47 -11.27
C ASN A 135 1.68 -8.69 -11.52
N PHE A 136 2.05 -9.81 -10.95
CA PHE A 136 1.31 -11.06 -11.15
C PHE A 136 1.31 -11.94 -9.89
N ASN A 137 0.39 -12.90 -9.87
CA ASN A 137 0.38 -13.98 -8.90
C ASN A 137 1.21 -15.15 -9.48
N PRO A 138 2.31 -15.58 -8.83
CA PRO A 138 3.20 -16.60 -9.42
C PRO A 138 2.59 -17.99 -9.50
N TYR A 139 1.52 -18.28 -8.76
CA TYR A 139 0.84 -19.59 -8.80
C TYR A 139 -0.23 -19.69 -9.89
N SER A 140 -0.96 -18.60 -10.14
CA SER A 140 -2.02 -18.58 -11.16
C SER A 140 -1.59 -17.93 -12.47
N LEU A 141 -0.49 -17.17 -12.47
CA LEU A 141 -0.01 -16.31 -13.56
C LEU A 141 -1.01 -15.22 -13.96
N GLN A 142 -2.00 -14.95 -13.12
CA GLN A 142 -2.96 -13.89 -13.36
C GLN A 142 -2.39 -12.54 -12.92
N LEU A 143 -2.84 -11.47 -13.58
CA LEU A 143 -2.46 -10.11 -13.19
C LEU A 143 -2.99 -9.76 -11.79
N ALA A 144 -2.14 -9.18 -10.97
CA ALA A 144 -2.39 -8.94 -9.57
C ALA A 144 -3.09 -7.60 -9.32
N ASN A 145 -4.32 -7.41 -9.79
CA ASN A 145 -5.03 -6.14 -9.66
C ASN A 145 -6.56 -6.26 -9.73
N GLY A 146 -7.11 -7.38 -9.34
CA GLY A 146 -8.57 -7.59 -9.32
C GLY A 146 -9.25 -7.07 -8.05
N PRO A 147 -10.59 -6.91 -8.05
CA PRO A 147 -11.34 -6.61 -6.85
C PRO A 147 -11.35 -7.82 -5.92
N LYS A 148 -10.72 -7.67 -4.78
CA LYS A 148 -10.51 -8.71 -3.76
C LYS A 148 -11.82 -9.16 -3.14
N SER A 149 -12.73 -8.22 -2.84
CA SER A 149 -14.01 -8.49 -2.18
C SER A 149 -14.90 -9.43 -2.98
N VAL A 150 -14.91 -9.35 -4.30
CA VAL A 150 -15.75 -10.22 -5.14
C VAL A 150 -15.43 -11.69 -4.93
N ALA A 151 -14.14 -12.03 -4.90
CA ALA A 151 -13.73 -13.41 -4.71
C ALA A 151 -13.85 -13.86 -3.24
N GLN A 152 -13.48 -13.02 -2.29
CA GLN A 152 -13.52 -13.34 -0.86
C GLN A 152 -14.94 -13.36 -0.28
N ASN A 153 -15.85 -12.57 -0.84
CA ASN A 153 -17.23 -12.50 -0.38
C ASN A 153 -18.16 -13.52 -1.09
N ALA A 154 -17.65 -14.28 -2.06
CA ALA A 154 -18.46 -15.29 -2.75
C ALA A 154 -18.97 -16.35 -1.76
N GLY A 155 -20.29 -16.45 -1.60
CA GLY A 155 -20.94 -17.36 -0.67
C GLY A 155 -20.87 -16.97 0.81
N VAL A 156 -20.30 -15.80 1.13
CA VAL A 156 -20.23 -15.28 2.50
C VAL A 156 -21.52 -14.49 2.80
N PRO A 157 -22.15 -14.66 3.98
CA PRO A 157 -23.28 -13.83 4.38
C PRO A 157 -22.95 -12.35 4.34
N LEU A 158 -23.89 -11.50 3.94
CA LEU A 158 -23.71 -10.06 3.76
C LEU A 158 -23.08 -9.37 4.98
N THR A 159 -23.51 -9.77 6.18
CA THR A 159 -22.98 -9.23 7.45
C THR A 159 -21.51 -9.58 7.74
N SER A 160 -20.95 -10.54 7.00
CA SER A 160 -19.57 -11.02 7.15
C SER A 160 -18.68 -10.65 5.95
N GLN A 161 -19.23 -9.94 4.97
CA GLN A 161 -18.46 -9.51 3.80
C GLN A 161 -17.55 -8.32 4.11
N SER A 162 -16.46 -8.22 3.35
CA SER A 162 -15.48 -7.14 3.46
C SER A 162 -15.05 -6.67 2.08
N SER A 163 -14.84 -5.37 1.94
CA SER A 163 -14.26 -4.76 0.75
C SER A 163 -12.81 -4.31 0.95
N ASN A 164 -12.19 -4.67 2.06
CA ASN A 164 -10.80 -4.32 2.33
C ASN A 164 -9.89 -4.85 1.21
N GLY A 165 -9.04 -4.00 0.69
CA GLY A 165 -8.09 -4.34 -0.34
C GLY A 165 -8.65 -4.37 -1.77
N ASP A 166 -9.87 -3.89 -2.01
CA ASP A 166 -10.41 -3.79 -3.36
C ASP A 166 -9.75 -2.70 -4.18
N SER A 167 -9.76 -2.90 -5.49
CA SER A 167 -9.31 -1.94 -6.48
C SER A 167 -10.26 -1.90 -7.68
N SER A 168 -10.41 -0.72 -8.24
CA SER A 168 -11.11 -0.52 -9.52
C SER A 168 -10.26 -0.89 -10.75
N GLN A 169 -9.02 -1.28 -10.57
CA GLN A 169 -7.98 -1.43 -11.60
C GLN A 169 -7.85 -2.87 -12.13
N ALA A 170 -8.95 -3.55 -12.41
CA ALA A 170 -8.91 -4.92 -12.87
C ALA A 170 -8.42 -5.05 -14.32
N GLY A 171 -7.51 -6.00 -14.58
CA GLY A 171 -7.10 -6.41 -15.93
C GLY A 171 -6.07 -5.53 -16.64
N GLN A 172 -5.50 -4.54 -15.99
CA GLN A 172 -4.40 -3.75 -16.53
C GLN A 172 -3.12 -4.58 -16.70
N PHE A 173 -2.49 -4.54 -17.88
CA PHE A 173 -1.21 -5.25 -18.09
C PHE A 173 -0.08 -4.60 -17.27
N TYR A 174 0.14 -3.28 -17.38
CA TYR A 174 1.07 -2.54 -16.53
C TYR A 174 0.36 -2.06 -15.26
N ASN A 175 -0.02 -3.00 -14.42
CA ASN A 175 -0.76 -2.77 -13.19
C ASN A 175 0.13 -2.35 -12.00
N GLY A 176 1.45 -2.55 -12.10
CA GLY A 176 2.45 -2.05 -11.18
C GLY A 176 2.77 -0.59 -11.46
N LEU A 177 3.87 -0.35 -12.14
CA LEU A 177 4.30 0.97 -12.59
C LEU A 177 4.05 1.15 -14.09
N GLY A 178 3.83 2.37 -14.50
CA GLY A 178 3.65 2.75 -15.90
C GLY A 178 3.85 4.26 -16.03
N TYR A 179 5.05 4.74 -15.69
CA TYR A 179 5.36 6.17 -15.72
C TYR A 179 6.48 6.51 -16.69
N VAL A 180 6.48 7.77 -17.09
CA VAL A 180 7.59 8.43 -17.77
C VAL A 180 7.88 9.76 -17.08
N GLY A 181 9.08 10.29 -17.27
CA GLY A 181 9.43 11.56 -16.65
C GLY A 181 10.78 12.11 -17.08
N VAL A 182 11.12 13.21 -16.43
CA VAL A 182 12.41 13.89 -16.62
C VAL A 182 13.06 14.08 -15.26
N SER A 183 14.28 13.63 -15.14
CA SER A 183 15.17 13.90 -14.01
C SER A 183 16.10 15.05 -14.38
N SER A 184 16.34 15.97 -13.45
CA SER A 184 17.17 17.14 -13.65
C SER A 184 17.89 17.53 -12.34
N PRO A 185 18.87 18.46 -12.36
CA PRO A 185 19.47 18.98 -11.13
C PRO A 185 18.48 19.70 -10.20
N TYR A 186 17.30 20.05 -10.71
CA TYR A 186 16.23 20.73 -9.98
C TYR A 186 15.18 19.78 -9.43
N GLY A 187 15.32 18.46 -9.65
CA GLY A 187 14.38 17.45 -9.21
C GLY A 187 13.87 16.56 -10.35
N THR A 188 13.02 15.61 -9.99
CA THR A 188 12.46 14.64 -10.93
C THR A 188 10.94 14.81 -11.02
N LEU A 189 10.44 14.98 -12.23
CA LEU A 189 9.02 15.04 -12.56
C LEU A 189 8.62 13.77 -13.30
N THR A 190 7.63 13.05 -12.78
CA THR A 190 7.07 11.84 -13.40
C THR A 190 5.56 11.94 -13.56
N VAL A 191 5.02 11.28 -14.59
CA VAL A 191 3.59 11.31 -14.93
C VAL A 191 3.08 9.89 -15.19
N PHE A 192 1.77 9.70 -15.09
CA PHE A 192 1.00 8.48 -15.30
C PHE A 192 0.95 7.57 -14.08
N ARG A 193 1.05 6.22 -14.26
CA ARG A 193 0.84 5.26 -13.19
C ARG A 193 2.08 5.07 -12.33
N GLN A 194 1.97 5.43 -11.05
CA GLN A 194 3.09 5.36 -10.12
C GLN A 194 2.64 5.15 -8.67
N ASN A 195 3.59 4.82 -7.83
CA ASN A 195 3.36 4.63 -6.40
C ASN A 195 2.89 5.93 -5.73
N THR A 196 1.93 5.82 -4.82
CA THR A 196 1.57 6.89 -3.90
C THR A 196 2.69 7.14 -2.88
N LEU A 197 2.74 8.34 -2.30
CA LEU A 197 3.75 8.67 -1.28
C LEU A 197 3.59 7.79 -0.02
N ARG A 198 2.37 7.39 0.29
CA ARG A 198 2.09 6.50 1.40
C ARG A 198 2.71 5.12 1.20
N LEU A 199 2.57 4.51 0.02
CA LEU A 199 3.24 3.24 -0.28
C LEU A 199 4.76 3.36 -0.16
N GLU A 200 5.35 4.42 -0.70
CA GLU A 200 6.80 4.64 -0.61
C GLU A 200 7.26 4.84 0.84
N GLY A 201 6.47 5.59 1.63
CA GLY A 201 6.74 5.81 3.06
C GLY A 201 6.68 4.50 3.85
N ILE A 202 5.64 3.70 3.67
CA ILE A 202 5.51 2.40 4.33
C ILE A 202 6.68 1.49 3.96
N ALA A 203 6.99 1.32 2.69
CA ALA A 203 8.10 0.47 2.25
C ALA A 203 9.44 0.88 2.87
N ALA A 204 9.65 2.18 3.13
CA ALA A 204 10.90 2.72 3.67
C ALA A 204 10.97 2.69 5.22
N TYR A 205 9.83 2.73 5.92
CA TYR A 205 9.76 2.94 7.37
C TYR A 205 8.98 1.85 8.13
N ASP A 206 8.50 0.81 7.46
CA ASP A 206 7.99 -0.40 8.09
C ASP A 206 9.15 -1.39 8.30
N PRO A 207 9.34 -1.96 9.51
CA PRO A 207 10.36 -2.98 9.75
C PRO A 207 10.28 -4.16 8.78
N MET A 208 9.06 -4.56 8.41
CA MET A 208 8.77 -5.67 7.49
C MET A 208 8.68 -5.20 6.02
N SER A 209 9.06 -3.93 5.74
CA SER A 209 9.15 -3.34 4.39
C SER A 209 7.85 -3.45 3.58
N GLY A 210 6.69 -3.40 4.24
CA GLY A 210 5.40 -3.51 3.60
C GLY A 210 5.06 -4.91 3.08
N SER A 211 5.63 -5.96 3.67
CA SER A 211 5.33 -7.34 3.27
C SER A 211 3.87 -7.70 3.50
N ASN A 212 3.29 -8.51 2.62
CA ASN A 212 1.90 -8.97 2.77
C ASN A 212 1.74 -9.92 3.96
N ALA A 213 2.73 -10.81 4.19
CA ALA A 213 2.65 -11.85 5.21
C ALA A 213 2.98 -11.35 6.62
N PHE A 214 3.76 -10.29 6.76
CA PHE A 214 4.31 -9.90 8.05
C PHE A 214 3.99 -8.45 8.44
N SER A 215 3.23 -7.70 7.62
CA SER A 215 2.86 -6.31 7.91
C SER A 215 1.39 -6.03 7.59
N PRO A 216 0.58 -5.61 8.58
CA PRO A 216 -0.80 -5.21 8.31
C PRO A 216 -0.90 -3.84 7.61
N ILE A 217 0.14 -3.01 7.67
CA ILE A 217 0.20 -1.72 6.97
C ILE A 217 0.81 -1.83 5.58
N GLY A 218 1.26 -3.02 5.21
CA GLY A 218 1.87 -3.28 3.92
C GLY A 218 0.86 -3.38 2.78
N TYR A 219 1.35 -3.85 1.66
CA TYR A 219 0.55 -4.02 0.46
C TYR A 219 -0.42 -5.19 0.60
N GLN A 220 -1.67 -4.90 0.93
CA GLN A 220 -2.74 -5.88 1.09
C GLN A 220 -3.65 -5.93 -0.15
N GLY A 221 -3.11 -6.44 -1.24
CA GLY A 221 -3.81 -6.44 -2.52
C GLY A 221 -3.52 -5.19 -3.33
N THR A 222 -4.52 -4.37 -3.62
CA THR A 222 -4.41 -3.19 -4.48
C THR A 222 -4.55 -1.87 -3.73
N THR A 223 -5.04 -1.91 -2.51
CA THR A 223 -5.11 -0.76 -1.61
C THR A 223 -3.98 -0.78 -0.60
N CYS A 224 -3.55 0.37 -0.16
CA CYS A 224 -2.41 0.56 0.71
C CYS A 224 -2.70 1.41 1.92
N GLY A 225 -1.70 1.43 2.77
CA GLY A 225 -1.73 2.22 3.97
C GLY A 225 -2.57 1.57 5.06
N ALA A 226 -2.51 2.16 6.21
CA ALA A 226 -3.18 1.64 7.39
C ALA A 226 -4.71 1.63 7.27
N GLY A 227 -5.27 2.54 6.46
CA GLY A 227 -6.72 2.66 6.25
C GLY A 227 -7.30 1.71 5.22
N ASN A 228 -6.50 1.16 4.32
CA ASN A 228 -6.92 0.31 3.19
C ASN A 228 -8.01 0.92 2.29
N THR A 229 -8.08 2.24 2.18
CA THR A 229 -9.09 2.96 1.41
C THR A 229 -8.55 3.69 0.20
N GLU A 230 -7.26 3.71 0.00
CA GLU A 230 -6.63 4.29 -1.19
C GLU A 230 -5.84 3.28 -1.98
N ASP A 231 -5.70 3.55 -3.28
CA ASP A 231 -4.86 2.74 -4.14
C ASP A 231 -3.38 2.90 -3.78
N CYS A 232 -2.64 1.81 -3.85
CA CYS A 232 -1.18 1.82 -3.73
C CYS A 232 -0.52 2.56 -4.90
N ARG A 233 -1.17 2.48 -6.05
CA ARG A 233 -0.70 3.05 -7.31
C ARG A 233 -1.86 3.67 -8.05
N VAL A 234 -1.68 4.89 -8.53
CA VAL A 234 -2.71 5.62 -9.26
C VAL A 234 -2.25 5.92 -10.68
N SER A 235 -3.18 5.79 -11.65
CA SER A 235 -2.88 5.80 -13.08
C SER A 235 -2.76 7.20 -13.66
N THR A 236 -3.55 8.17 -13.19
CA THR A 236 -3.57 9.54 -13.71
C THR A 236 -2.93 10.46 -12.69
N SER A 237 -1.61 10.38 -12.56
CA SER A 237 -0.90 11.13 -11.53
C SER A 237 0.31 11.90 -12.06
N LEU A 238 0.69 12.91 -11.28
CA LEU A 238 1.88 13.69 -11.41
C LEU A 238 2.64 13.64 -10.09
N LYS A 239 3.95 13.39 -10.14
CA LYS A 239 4.82 13.42 -8.96
C LYS A 239 6.04 14.28 -9.27
N TYR A 240 6.33 15.21 -8.37
CA TYR A 240 7.56 15.98 -8.39
C TYR A 240 8.34 15.72 -7.11
N ARG A 241 9.58 15.27 -7.25
CA ARG A 241 10.51 15.02 -6.15
C ARG A 241 11.70 15.93 -6.25
N LEU A 242 12.04 16.57 -5.13
CA LEU A 242 13.21 17.42 -4.95
C LEU A 242 14.03 16.90 -3.77
N ASP A 243 15.31 16.62 -4.01
CA ASP A 243 16.28 16.27 -2.97
C ASP A 243 17.36 17.37 -2.92
N VAL A 244 17.55 17.97 -1.73
CA VAL A 244 18.53 19.05 -1.51
C VAL A 244 19.38 18.69 -0.29
N GLY A 245 20.58 18.21 -0.56
CA GLY A 245 21.47 17.74 0.49
C GLY A 245 20.85 16.57 1.26
N GLN A 246 20.59 16.77 2.54
CA GLN A 246 19.98 15.79 3.40
C GLN A 246 18.44 15.87 3.45
N PHE A 247 17.85 16.86 2.82
CA PHE A 247 16.40 17.09 2.83
C PHE A 247 15.75 16.60 1.55
N ARG A 248 14.51 16.14 1.67
CA ARG A 248 13.65 15.74 0.56
C ARG A 248 12.27 16.37 0.69
N ALA A 249 11.70 16.73 -0.46
CA ALA A 249 10.33 17.18 -0.57
C ALA A 249 9.68 16.52 -1.79
N VAL A 250 8.44 16.06 -1.65
CA VAL A 250 7.70 15.45 -2.76
C VAL A 250 6.29 16.01 -2.78
N ALA A 251 5.82 16.35 -3.98
CA ALA A 251 4.43 16.69 -4.25
C ALA A 251 3.85 15.65 -5.21
N PHE A 252 2.66 15.17 -4.90
CA PHE A 252 1.95 14.18 -5.67
C PHE A 252 0.52 14.64 -5.93
N TRP A 253 0.07 14.50 -7.16
CA TRP A 253 -1.29 14.85 -7.56
C TRP A 253 -1.92 13.73 -8.38
N GLN A 254 -3.14 13.35 -8.04
CA GLN A 254 -3.97 12.41 -8.79
C GLN A 254 -5.07 13.18 -9.53
N PHE A 255 -5.14 13.00 -10.85
CA PHE A 255 -6.16 13.58 -11.70
C PHE A 255 -7.27 12.57 -11.99
N GLY A 256 -8.50 13.03 -12.01
CA GLY A 256 -9.64 12.21 -12.35
C GLY A 256 -9.89 11.12 -11.31
N GLY A 257 -10.74 10.22 -11.60
CA GLY A 257 -11.20 9.20 -10.68
C GLY A 257 -11.80 8.02 -11.42
N TYR A 258 -13.04 7.71 -11.15
CA TYR A 258 -13.71 6.53 -11.71
C TYR A 258 -13.78 6.51 -13.23
N ALA A 259 -13.91 7.66 -13.88
CA ALA A 259 -13.92 7.76 -15.34
C ALA A 259 -12.59 7.31 -15.97
N GLN A 260 -11.51 7.32 -15.22
CA GLN A 260 -10.18 6.84 -15.60
C GLN A 260 -9.78 5.55 -14.91
N ASN A 261 -10.74 4.86 -14.27
CA ASN A 261 -10.49 3.66 -13.46
C ASN A 261 -9.46 3.88 -12.34
N ASN A 262 -9.46 5.04 -11.71
CA ASN A 262 -8.72 5.31 -10.48
C ASN A 262 -9.63 5.05 -9.28
N GLY A 263 -9.08 4.61 -8.17
CA GLY A 263 -9.84 4.29 -6.96
C GLY A 263 -10.44 5.47 -6.23
N ALA A 264 -10.15 6.71 -6.64
CA ALA A 264 -10.68 7.92 -6.04
C ALA A 264 -11.03 8.96 -7.10
N ASP A 265 -11.83 9.97 -6.73
CA ASP A 265 -12.18 11.09 -7.61
C ASP A 265 -11.11 12.20 -7.67
N GLY A 266 -9.92 11.88 -7.27
CA GLY A 266 -8.76 12.75 -7.24
C GLY A 266 -8.19 12.92 -5.84
N GLY A 267 -6.97 13.39 -5.77
CA GLY A 267 -6.30 13.60 -4.51
C GLY A 267 -4.95 14.25 -4.65
N TYR A 268 -4.36 14.59 -3.52
CA TYR A 268 -3.01 15.12 -3.47
C TYR A 268 -2.30 14.68 -2.20
N SER A 269 -0.98 14.59 -2.29
CA SER A 269 -0.12 14.28 -1.15
C SER A 269 1.13 15.14 -1.18
N PHE A 270 1.64 15.45 0.01
CA PHE A 270 2.90 16.14 0.20
C PHE A 270 3.76 15.38 1.19
N GLN A 271 5.03 15.25 0.90
CA GLN A 271 6.02 14.67 1.81
C GLN A 271 7.13 15.68 2.04
N ALA A 272 7.57 15.78 3.28
CA ALA A 272 8.77 16.49 3.66
C ALA A 272 9.56 15.64 4.65
N GLY A 273 10.87 15.56 4.46
CA GLY A 273 11.71 14.75 5.33
C GLY A 273 13.20 15.00 5.13
N GLY A 274 13.99 14.18 5.78
CA GLY A 274 15.44 14.27 5.68
C GLY A 274 16.17 13.29 6.57
N ASP A 275 17.47 13.25 6.39
CA ASP A 275 18.38 12.37 7.12
C ASP A 275 19.31 13.21 7.99
N ILE A 276 19.35 12.95 9.29
CA ILE A 276 20.25 13.58 10.26
C ILE A 276 21.41 12.65 10.50
N PRO A 277 22.56 12.87 9.82
CA PRO A 277 23.74 12.03 9.97
C PRO A 277 24.44 12.28 11.31
N ASN A 278 25.21 11.29 11.75
CA ASN A 278 26.06 11.35 12.94
C ASN A 278 25.32 11.59 14.27
N LEU A 279 24.01 11.39 14.32
CA LEU A 279 23.28 11.42 15.59
C LEU A 279 23.62 10.17 16.39
N ALA A 280 24.32 10.34 17.52
CA ALA A 280 24.77 9.24 18.39
C ALA A 280 25.41 8.05 17.63
N LYS A 281 26.27 8.35 16.64
CA LYS A 281 26.96 7.41 15.73
C LYS A 281 26.07 6.72 14.69
N GLY A 282 24.82 7.11 14.56
CA GLY A 282 23.87 6.60 13.59
C GLY A 282 23.32 7.68 12.67
N VAL A 283 22.35 7.31 11.85
CA VAL A 283 21.58 8.18 10.98
C VAL A 283 20.12 8.11 11.40
N LEU A 284 19.51 9.25 11.71
CA LEU A 284 18.08 9.36 11.94
C LEU A 284 17.41 9.90 10.67
N SER A 285 16.58 9.09 10.04
CA SER A 285 15.72 9.47 8.92
C SER A 285 14.33 9.80 9.44
N LEU A 286 13.78 10.94 9.03
CA LEU A 286 12.44 11.40 9.39
C LEU A 286 11.68 11.81 8.15
N ASP A 287 10.40 11.44 8.07
CA ASP A 287 9.46 11.92 7.06
C ASP A 287 8.10 12.23 7.65
N ALA A 288 7.44 13.21 7.08
CA ALA A 288 6.02 13.49 7.30
C ALA A 288 5.30 13.50 5.95
N ILE A 289 4.16 12.82 5.88
CA ILE A 289 3.32 12.76 4.68
C ILE A 289 1.93 13.26 5.06
N TYR A 290 1.40 14.19 4.28
CA TYR A 290 0.00 14.58 4.30
C TYR A 290 -0.67 14.09 3.03
N THR A 291 -1.83 13.46 3.15
CA THR A 291 -2.63 12.99 2.01
C THR A 291 -4.08 13.40 2.18
N HIS A 292 -4.68 13.86 1.08
CA HIS A 292 -6.12 14.04 0.99
C HIS A 292 -6.62 13.42 -0.31
N VAL A 293 -7.58 12.52 -0.21
CA VAL A 293 -8.18 11.78 -1.34
C VAL A 293 -9.68 11.95 -1.27
N ARG A 294 -10.27 12.44 -2.35
CA ARG A 294 -11.72 12.61 -2.45
C ARG A 294 -12.36 11.34 -2.98
N ASP A 295 -13.49 10.97 -2.39
CA ASP A 295 -14.27 9.82 -2.80
C ASP A 295 -13.37 8.58 -2.94
N ALA A 296 -12.57 8.30 -1.90
CA ALA A 296 -11.58 7.24 -1.88
C ALA A 296 -12.25 5.88 -2.12
N VAL A 297 -11.60 5.08 -2.91
CA VAL A 297 -11.97 3.72 -3.31
C VAL A 297 -13.31 3.61 -4.02
N SER A 298 -13.24 3.48 -5.32
CA SER A 298 -14.30 2.94 -6.16
C SER A 298 -14.22 1.41 -6.10
N ILE A 299 -15.23 0.79 -5.52
CA ILE A 299 -15.32 -0.67 -5.44
C ILE A 299 -16.05 -1.19 -6.67
N GLY A 300 -15.35 -1.99 -7.48
CA GLY A 300 -15.94 -2.69 -8.60
C GLY A 300 -16.41 -4.09 -8.19
N LEU A 301 -17.69 -4.35 -8.21
CA LEU A 301 -18.22 -5.72 -8.16
C LEU A 301 -18.30 -6.25 -9.58
N SER A 302 -17.43 -7.20 -9.96
CA SER A 302 -17.54 -7.90 -11.24
C SER A 302 -18.47 -9.10 -11.08
N GLY A 303 -19.46 -9.21 -11.97
CA GLY A 303 -20.43 -10.30 -11.97
C GLY A 303 -21.86 -9.76 -12.05
N ASN A 304 -22.82 -10.65 -12.25
CA ASN A 304 -24.22 -10.33 -12.12
C ASN A 304 -24.54 -10.29 -10.62
N PRO A 305 -24.61 -9.13 -9.97
CA PRO A 305 -25.04 -9.10 -8.60
C PRO A 305 -26.44 -9.71 -8.55
N LEU A 306 -26.65 -10.64 -7.62
CA LEU A 306 -27.97 -11.17 -7.39
C LEU A 306 -28.80 -10.12 -6.67
N GLY A 307 -29.92 -9.75 -7.25
CA GLY A 307 -30.92 -8.92 -6.59
C GLY A 307 -31.57 -9.68 -5.43
N PRO A 308 -32.52 -9.02 -4.70
CA PRO A 308 -33.30 -9.67 -3.66
C PRO A 308 -33.87 -11.00 -4.17
N ALA A 309 -33.90 -12.00 -3.31
CA ALA A 309 -34.35 -13.36 -3.62
C ALA A 309 -33.48 -14.13 -4.63
N GLY A 310 -32.22 -13.73 -4.86
CA GLY A 310 -31.30 -14.49 -5.71
C GLY A 310 -31.53 -14.34 -7.21
N ASN A 311 -32.36 -13.42 -7.64
CA ASN A 311 -32.58 -13.17 -9.06
C ASN A 311 -31.45 -12.29 -9.63
N PRO A 312 -30.94 -12.55 -10.85
CA PRO A 312 -30.02 -11.67 -11.51
C PRO A 312 -30.61 -10.27 -11.68
N LEU A 313 -29.80 -9.24 -11.45
CA LEU A 313 -30.19 -7.86 -11.79
C LEU A 313 -30.39 -7.73 -13.31
N PRO A 314 -31.19 -6.74 -13.75
CA PRO A 314 -31.46 -6.54 -15.18
C PRO A 314 -30.18 -6.48 -16.02
N PRO A 315 -30.17 -7.04 -17.24
CA PRO A 315 -28.97 -7.16 -18.07
C PRO A 315 -28.39 -5.84 -18.58
N PHE A 316 -29.09 -4.73 -18.38
CA PHE A 316 -28.62 -3.40 -18.75
C PHE A 316 -27.76 -2.71 -17.67
N LEU A 317 -27.62 -3.33 -16.52
CA LEU A 317 -26.66 -2.85 -15.52
C LEU A 317 -25.24 -3.21 -15.95
N PRO A 318 -24.28 -2.30 -15.86
CA PRO A 318 -22.90 -2.65 -16.11
C PRO A 318 -22.50 -3.78 -15.15
N GLN A 319 -21.66 -4.71 -15.63
CA GLN A 319 -21.20 -5.85 -14.84
C GLN A 319 -20.30 -5.44 -13.66
N VAL A 320 -20.13 -4.14 -13.46
CA VAL A 320 -19.30 -3.56 -12.43
C VAL A 320 -20.17 -2.60 -11.62
N LEU A 321 -20.38 -2.92 -10.36
CA LEU A 321 -20.96 -2.01 -9.39
C LEU A 321 -19.82 -1.19 -8.78
N THR A 322 -19.89 0.13 -8.85
CA THR A 322 -18.92 1.03 -8.21
C THR A 322 -19.57 1.79 -7.07
N ALA A 323 -18.86 1.92 -5.96
CA ALA A 323 -19.29 2.69 -4.80
C ALA A 323 -18.15 3.60 -4.34
N THR A 324 -18.49 4.82 -3.94
CA THR A 324 -17.57 5.69 -3.22
C THR A 324 -17.72 5.46 -1.73
N ILE A 325 -16.61 5.42 -0.99
CA ILE A 325 -16.64 5.09 0.44
C ILE A 325 -16.54 6.34 1.31
N SER A 326 -15.53 7.16 1.09
CA SER A 326 -15.22 8.29 1.98
C SER A 326 -14.29 9.30 1.31
N ASP A 327 -14.32 10.52 1.84
CA ASP A 327 -13.20 11.44 1.70
C ASP A 327 -12.17 11.10 2.79
N ASP A 328 -10.95 10.83 2.39
CA ASP A 328 -9.88 10.43 3.31
C ASP A 328 -8.85 11.55 3.47
N THR A 329 -8.57 11.89 4.73
CA THR A 329 -7.45 12.79 5.05
C THR A 329 -6.51 12.06 6.01
N SER A 330 -5.22 12.05 5.72
CA SER A 330 -4.24 11.44 6.61
C SER A 330 -3.01 12.28 6.84
N VAL A 331 -2.42 12.09 8.02
CA VAL A 331 -1.10 12.59 8.39
C VAL A 331 -0.28 11.41 8.88
N THR A 332 0.84 11.15 8.21
CA THR A 332 1.75 10.04 8.56
C THR A 332 3.09 10.61 9.00
N LEU A 333 3.56 10.20 10.16
CA LEU A 333 4.87 10.55 10.72
C LEU A 333 5.75 9.31 10.77
N LEU A 334 6.94 9.40 10.24
CA LEU A 334 7.83 8.26 9.99
C LEU A 334 9.22 8.53 10.57
N ALA A 335 9.79 7.54 11.25
CA ALA A 335 11.13 7.60 11.81
C ALA A 335 11.88 6.27 11.62
N LYS A 336 13.14 6.35 11.23
CA LYS A 336 14.05 5.23 11.15
C LYS A 336 15.43 5.64 11.67
N TYR A 337 15.94 4.91 12.63
CA TYR A 337 17.30 5.13 13.16
C TYR A 337 18.19 3.95 12.82
N THR A 338 19.26 4.20 12.09
CA THR A 338 20.23 3.19 11.66
C THR A 338 21.55 3.39 12.40
N ILE A 339 21.99 2.36 13.11
CA ILE A 339 23.28 2.35 13.82
C ILE A 339 23.97 1.00 13.63
N GLY A 340 25.06 0.98 12.86
CA GLY A 340 25.74 -0.28 12.50
C GLY A 340 24.75 -1.29 11.90
N PRO A 341 24.69 -2.53 12.42
CA PRO A 341 23.79 -3.57 11.91
C PRO A 341 22.32 -3.41 12.34
N LEU A 342 22.03 -2.48 13.25
CA LEU A 342 20.69 -2.30 13.83
C LEU A 342 19.96 -1.15 13.14
N LYS A 343 18.72 -1.42 12.70
CA LYS A 343 17.74 -0.42 12.25
C LYS A 343 16.53 -0.48 13.18
N LEU A 344 16.18 0.66 13.76
CA LEU A 344 14.98 0.83 14.57
C LEU A 344 13.96 1.64 13.76
N TYR A 345 12.70 1.26 13.84
CA TYR A 345 11.62 1.86 13.08
C TYR A 345 10.50 2.31 14.01
N GLY A 346 9.82 3.37 13.63
CA GLY A 346 8.60 3.82 14.27
C GLY A 346 7.77 4.66 13.32
N GLY A 347 6.48 4.54 13.42
CA GLY A 347 5.55 5.34 12.64
C GLY A 347 4.22 5.55 13.35
N TYR A 348 3.56 6.60 12.94
CA TYR A 348 2.22 6.97 13.37
C TYR A 348 1.45 7.49 12.19
N GLU A 349 0.21 7.04 12.03
CA GLU A 349 -0.71 7.57 11.03
C GLU A 349 -2.05 7.89 11.68
N TRP A 350 -2.52 9.12 11.48
CA TRP A 350 -3.87 9.55 11.77
C TRP A 350 -4.65 9.63 10.46
N ILE A 351 -5.82 8.97 10.42
CA ILE A 351 -6.67 8.90 9.23
C ILE A 351 -8.08 9.31 9.63
N GLN A 352 -8.63 10.28 8.91
CA GLN A 352 -10.02 10.70 8.99
C GLN A 352 -10.75 10.20 7.75
N PHE A 353 -11.84 9.50 7.96
CA PHE A 353 -12.81 9.12 6.94
C PHE A 353 -14.07 9.96 7.17
N ALA A 354 -14.40 10.78 6.19
CA ALA A 354 -15.58 11.63 6.17
C ALA A 354 -16.58 11.14 5.10
N PRO A 355 -17.84 11.60 5.11
CA PRO A 355 -18.77 11.32 4.02
C PRO A 355 -18.18 11.70 2.67
N PRO A 356 -18.39 10.91 1.61
CA PRO A 356 -17.83 11.18 0.29
C PRO A 356 -18.41 12.49 -0.29
N SER A 357 -17.55 13.33 -0.89
CA SER A 357 -17.97 14.61 -1.50
C SER A 357 -18.86 14.43 -2.71
N ASN A 358 -18.67 13.34 -3.47
CA ASN A 358 -19.40 13.05 -4.68
C ASN A 358 -19.82 11.57 -4.73
N PRO A 359 -20.76 11.14 -3.89
CA PRO A 359 -21.20 9.75 -3.84
C PRO A 359 -21.80 9.33 -5.19
N GLN A 360 -21.38 8.17 -5.68
CA GLN A 360 -21.87 7.63 -6.93
C GLN A 360 -23.34 7.20 -6.80
N THR A 361 -24.21 7.85 -7.55
CA THR A 361 -25.64 7.52 -7.63
C THR A 361 -25.91 6.63 -8.85
N ALA A 362 -25.36 5.43 -8.87
CA ALA A 362 -25.35 4.68 -10.12
C ALA A 362 -26.53 3.73 -10.33
N PHE A 363 -27.24 3.28 -9.28
CA PHE A 363 -28.21 2.19 -9.44
C PHE A 363 -29.46 2.39 -8.60
N THR A 364 -30.60 2.50 -9.29
CA THR A 364 -31.92 2.71 -8.66
C THR A 364 -32.54 1.43 -8.10
N ASP A 365 -32.03 0.24 -8.41
CA ASP A 365 -32.70 -1.04 -8.17
C ASP A 365 -31.88 -2.12 -7.50
N ILE A 366 -30.78 -1.80 -6.82
CA ILE A 366 -30.17 -2.76 -5.92
C ILE A 366 -31.02 -2.76 -4.66
N ALA A 367 -32.04 -3.59 -4.69
CA ALA A 367 -32.96 -3.70 -3.59
C ALA A 367 -32.25 -4.20 -2.35
N GLY A 368 -32.30 -3.38 -1.35
CA GLY A 368 -32.15 -3.64 0.07
C GLY A 368 -31.05 -4.57 0.51
N ASP A 369 -30.41 -4.15 1.51
CA ASP A 369 -29.58 -4.86 2.43
C ASP A 369 -28.11 -5.05 2.06
N ALA A 370 -27.37 -4.03 2.42
CA ALA A 370 -26.14 -4.20 3.15
C ALA A 370 -25.09 -5.12 2.51
N LEU A 371 -24.69 -4.83 1.29
CA LEU A 371 -23.27 -5.02 0.99
C LEU A 371 -22.53 -4.03 1.90
N CYS A 372 -21.97 -4.48 2.99
CA CYS A 372 -21.09 -3.65 3.78
C CYS A 372 -19.76 -3.55 3.06
N LEU A 373 -19.69 -2.67 2.10
CA LEU A 373 -18.48 -2.30 1.38
C LEU A 373 -17.73 -1.31 2.27
N GLY A 374 -16.79 -1.82 3.10
CA GLY A 374 -16.07 -0.97 4.07
C GLY A 374 -17.00 -0.17 4.99
N CYS A 375 -18.18 -0.73 5.35
CA CYS A 375 -19.30 -0.06 6.02
C CYS A 375 -20.07 0.95 5.16
N ALA A 376 -19.92 0.98 3.85
CA ALA A 376 -20.84 1.67 2.95
C ALA A 376 -22.16 0.89 2.85
N ALA A 377 -23.29 1.56 2.98
CA ALA A 377 -24.60 0.96 2.80
C ALA A 377 -25.07 1.17 1.36
N ILE A 378 -25.48 0.09 0.69
CA ILE A 378 -26.20 0.19 -0.58
C ILE A 378 -27.68 0.27 -0.26
N ASN A 379 -28.26 1.45 -0.44
CA ASN A 379 -29.71 1.67 -0.33
C ASN A 379 -30.39 1.35 -1.66
N ASN A 380 -31.71 1.10 -1.63
CA ASN A 380 -32.52 0.73 -2.80
C ASN A 380 -32.43 1.71 -3.99
N THR A 381 -31.89 2.88 -3.81
CA THR A 381 -31.86 3.95 -4.81
C THR A 381 -30.46 4.48 -5.12
N ASN A 382 -29.50 4.32 -4.21
CA ASN A 382 -28.16 4.91 -4.37
C ASN A 382 -27.13 4.08 -3.62
N ILE A 383 -25.90 4.03 -4.13
CA ILE A 383 -24.76 3.57 -3.39
C ILE A 383 -24.21 4.79 -2.65
N ILE A 384 -24.50 4.86 -1.36
CA ILE A 384 -24.10 5.98 -0.51
C ILE A 384 -23.42 5.42 0.72
N ASN A 385 -22.30 5.99 1.11
CA ASN A 385 -21.74 5.73 2.41
C ASN A 385 -22.37 6.65 3.45
N THR A 386 -23.25 6.10 4.27
CA THR A 386 -23.88 6.80 5.40
C THR A 386 -23.19 6.49 6.73
N ALA A 387 -22.10 5.73 6.72
CA ALA A 387 -21.43 5.29 7.95
C ALA A 387 -20.84 6.45 8.74
N PHE A 388 -20.50 7.55 8.07
CA PHE A 388 -19.85 8.72 8.67
C PHE A 388 -20.79 9.92 8.86
N ASP A 389 -22.09 9.80 8.57
CA ASP A 389 -23.05 10.92 8.65
C ASP A 389 -23.20 11.48 10.07
N ALA A 390 -23.03 10.65 11.09
CA ALA A 390 -23.12 11.09 12.48
C ALA A 390 -21.82 11.72 12.98
N HIS A 391 -20.70 11.06 12.74
CA HIS A 391 -19.35 11.47 13.10
C HIS A 391 -18.37 10.86 12.14
N ASP A 392 -17.27 11.56 11.87
CA ASP A 392 -16.17 11.04 11.09
C ASP A 392 -15.52 9.84 11.80
N LYS A 393 -15.17 8.81 11.04
CA LYS A 393 -14.33 7.74 11.56
C LYS A 393 -12.89 8.24 11.63
N ILE A 394 -12.29 8.10 12.79
CA ILE A 394 -10.86 8.34 13.00
C ILE A 394 -10.18 7.01 13.27
N LEU A 395 -9.18 6.69 12.48
CA LEU A 395 -8.31 5.54 12.68
C LEU A 395 -6.91 6.04 12.98
N GLN A 396 -6.36 5.63 14.12
CA GLN A 396 -4.98 5.92 14.49
C GLN A 396 -4.19 4.62 14.42
N VAL A 397 -3.04 4.66 13.76
CA VAL A 397 -2.18 3.49 13.57
C VAL A 397 -0.79 3.82 14.07
N PHE A 398 -0.27 2.93 14.90
CA PHE A 398 1.08 3.00 15.44
C PHE A 398 1.83 1.74 15.04
N TRP A 399 3.09 1.88 14.70
CA TRP A 399 3.96 0.72 14.53
C TRP A 399 5.37 1.01 15.02
N THR A 400 6.03 -0.04 15.44
CA THR A 400 7.43 -0.01 15.83
C THR A 400 8.07 -1.35 15.57
N GLY A 401 9.38 -1.37 15.44
CA GLY A 401 10.11 -2.60 15.30
C GLY A 401 11.59 -2.39 15.06
N ALA A 402 12.27 -3.50 14.86
CA ALA A 402 13.70 -3.54 14.65
C ALA A 402 14.08 -4.56 13.58
N LYS A 403 15.10 -4.24 12.81
CA LYS A 403 15.79 -5.13 11.90
C LYS A 403 17.25 -5.17 12.30
N TYR A 404 17.78 -6.37 12.52
CA TYR A 404 19.18 -6.60 12.89
C TYR A 404 19.85 -7.48 11.85
N ALA A 405 20.90 -6.97 11.21
CA ALA A 405 21.74 -7.74 10.30
C ALA A 405 22.69 -8.59 11.14
N VAL A 406 22.41 -9.88 11.24
CA VAL A 406 23.26 -10.87 11.95
C VAL A 406 24.55 -11.10 11.18
N THR A 407 24.43 -11.17 9.85
CA THR A 407 25.52 -11.15 8.88
C THR A 407 25.13 -10.24 7.72
N ASP A 408 26.00 -10.08 6.74
CA ASP A 408 25.70 -9.30 5.53
C ASP A 408 24.51 -9.90 4.73
N ASP A 409 24.26 -11.21 4.90
CA ASP A 409 23.24 -11.95 4.16
C ASP A 409 22.04 -12.38 5.00
N LEU A 410 22.06 -12.20 6.33
CA LEU A 410 21.03 -12.70 7.24
C LEU A 410 20.48 -11.59 8.13
N ASP A 411 19.20 -11.31 8.00
CA ASP A 411 18.47 -10.37 8.84
C ASP A 411 17.48 -11.08 9.77
N VAL A 412 17.35 -10.57 10.98
CA VAL A 412 16.27 -10.91 11.94
C VAL A 412 15.44 -9.66 12.18
N ILE A 413 14.13 -9.81 12.08
CA ILE A 413 13.20 -8.69 12.07
C ILE A 413 12.06 -8.95 13.04
N GLY A 414 11.70 -7.95 13.83
CA GLY A 414 10.51 -7.98 14.71
C GLY A 414 9.73 -6.69 14.61
N ALA A 415 8.39 -6.80 14.63
CA ALA A 415 7.51 -5.66 14.51
C ALA A 415 6.25 -5.81 15.38
N TYR A 416 5.70 -4.67 15.80
CA TYR A 416 4.41 -4.55 16.47
C TYR A 416 3.60 -3.45 15.81
N TYR A 417 2.31 -3.69 15.64
CA TYR A 417 1.34 -2.79 15.02
C TYR A 417 0.11 -2.68 15.90
N HIS A 418 -0.41 -1.47 16.03
CA HIS A 418 -1.61 -1.19 16.82
C HIS A 418 -2.52 -0.22 16.08
N TYR A 419 -3.79 -0.57 15.90
CA TYR A 419 -4.84 0.27 15.33
C TYR A 419 -5.85 0.61 16.41
N ASN A 420 -6.29 1.86 16.42
CA ASN A 420 -7.31 2.35 17.34
C ASN A 420 -8.37 3.15 16.56
N GLN A 421 -9.58 2.63 16.53
CA GLN A 421 -10.75 3.25 15.91
C GLN A 421 -11.60 3.95 16.96
N ASN A 422 -12.02 5.20 16.68
CA ASN A 422 -13.00 5.90 17.51
C ASN A 422 -14.41 5.27 17.39
N ASN A 423 -15.32 5.67 18.27
CA ASN A 423 -16.74 5.49 18.04
C ASN A 423 -17.25 6.60 17.13
N PHE A 424 -17.84 6.24 15.97
CA PHE A 424 -18.34 7.19 14.98
C PHE A 424 -19.82 7.00 14.62
N GLY A 425 -20.49 6.04 15.22
CA GLY A 425 -21.92 5.82 15.03
C GLY A 425 -22.81 6.83 15.74
N ALA A 426 -24.04 6.98 15.27
CA ALA A 426 -25.06 7.76 15.94
C ALA A 426 -25.45 7.14 17.30
N GLY A 427 -25.71 7.98 18.29
CA GLY A 427 -26.19 7.57 19.60
C GLY A 427 -25.09 7.52 20.67
N ALA A 428 -25.32 6.77 21.75
CA ALA A 428 -24.35 6.65 22.84
C ALA A 428 -23.07 5.94 22.37
N PRO A 429 -21.89 6.38 22.80
CA PRO A 429 -20.63 5.71 22.52
C PRO A 429 -20.68 4.23 22.92
N CYS A 430 -20.10 3.38 22.10
CA CYS A 430 -20.04 1.93 22.30
C CYS A 430 -18.65 1.37 22.01
N ASN A 431 -18.33 0.26 22.68
CA ASN A 431 -17.09 -0.51 22.51
C ASN A 431 -17.42 -2.00 22.42
N THR A 432 -18.18 -2.39 21.44
CA THR A 432 -18.66 -3.77 21.26
C THR A 432 -18.57 -4.20 19.81
N ALA A 433 -18.37 -5.47 19.56
CA ALA A 433 -18.36 -6.06 18.23
C ALA A 433 -19.75 -6.13 17.56
N ALA A 434 -20.82 -5.74 18.27
CA ALA A 434 -22.18 -5.75 17.70
C ALA A 434 -22.37 -4.73 16.56
N LYS A 435 -21.57 -3.66 16.55
CA LYS A 435 -21.64 -2.62 15.50
C LYS A 435 -20.25 -2.22 15.05
N ALA A 436 -20.03 -2.12 13.75
CA ALA A 436 -18.78 -1.66 13.15
C ALA A 436 -18.44 -0.19 13.47
N THR A 437 -19.44 0.61 13.85
CA THR A 437 -19.27 2.02 14.21
C THR A 437 -18.83 2.26 15.65
N CYS A 438 -18.77 1.21 16.48
CA CYS A 438 -18.21 1.30 17.82
C CYS A 438 -16.68 1.46 17.79
N SER A 439 -16.11 1.98 18.88
CA SER A 439 -14.65 1.98 19.05
C SER A 439 -14.11 0.55 19.04
N GLY A 440 -12.87 0.39 18.61
CA GLY A 440 -12.25 -0.93 18.54
C GLY A 440 -10.76 -0.86 18.26
N THR A 441 -10.06 -1.98 18.49
CA THR A 441 -8.63 -2.09 18.27
C THR A 441 -8.27 -3.28 17.40
N PHE A 442 -7.13 -3.14 16.74
CA PHE A 442 -6.45 -4.25 16.06
C PHE A 442 -4.99 -4.25 16.52
N ASP A 443 -4.46 -5.42 16.81
CA ASP A 443 -3.08 -5.63 17.21
C ASP A 443 -2.45 -6.69 16.33
N ALA A 444 -1.17 -6.49 15.93
CA ALA A 444 -0.39 -7.52 15.27
C ALA A 444 1.05 -7.52 15.77
N VAL A 445 1.61 -8.72 15.89
CA VAL A 445 3.01 -8.97 16.21
C VAL A 445 3.59 -9.86 15.14
N SER A 446 4.75 -9.46 14.61
CA SER A 446 5.43 -10.17 13.54
C SER A 446 6.87 -10.46 13.89
N PHE A 447 7.35 -11.60 13.41
CA PHE A 447 8.74 -11.99 13.44
C PHE A 447 9.12 -12.63 12.12
N ALA A 448 10.29 -12.29 11.57
CA ALA A 448 10.80 -12.87 10.33
C ALA A 448 12.33 -13.00 10.37
N ILE A 449 12.81 -14.00 9.66
CA ILE A 449 14.22 -14.19 9.29
C ILE A 449 14.26 -14.15 7.77
N ASP A 450 15.19 -13.37 7.24
CA ASP A 450 15.43 -13.18 5.82
C ASP A 450 16.88 -13.49 5.49
N TRP A 451 17.10 -14.44 4.57
CA TRP A 451 18.41 -14.95 4.23
C TRP A 451 18.69 -14.87 2.73
N ARG A 452 19.53 -13.94 2.35
CA ARG A 452 20.03 -13.75 0.96
C ARG A 452 21.20 -14.71 0.68
N PHE A 453 20.87 -15.98 0.46
CA PHE A 453 21.88 -17.05 0.34
C PHE A 453 22.62 -17.07 -1.00
N ALA A 454 22.18 -16.31 -1.99
CA ALA A 454 22.86 -16.11 -3.27
C ALA A 454 22.51 -14.74 -3.86
N ALA A 455 23.27 -14.29 -4.82
CA ALA A 455 23.16 -12.93 -5.41
C ALA A 455 21.74 -12.55 -5.88
N LYS A 456 20.92 -13.53 -6.28
CA LYS A 456 19.56 -13.34 -6.78
C LYS A 456 18.50 -14.13 -6.01
N PHE A 457 18.89 -14.86 -4.98
CA PHE A 457 17.99 -15.74 -4.24
C PHE A 457 17.98 -15.38 -2.75
N GLU A 458 16.79 -15.32 -2.23
CA GLU A 458 16.47 -15.00 -0.85
C GLU A 458 15.47 -16.03 -0.32
N ALA A 459 15.69 -16.51 0.90
CA ALA A 459 14.76 -17.38 1.61
C ALA A 459 14.25 -16.63 2.84
N TYR A 460 12.98 -16.77 3.13
CA TYR A 460 12.41 -16.19 4.34
C TYR A 460 11.56 -17.18 5.11
N VAL A 461 11.50 -16.98 6.42
CA VAL A 461 10.59 -17.69 7.33
C VAL A 461 10.16 -16.73 8.42
N GLY A 462 8.89 -16.77 8.78
CA GLY A 462 8.36 -15.91 9.83
C GLY A 462 6.93 -16.23 10.18
N PHE A 463 6.33 -15.40 11.00
CA PHE A 463 4.92 -15.45 11.32
C PHE A 463 4.37 -14.05 11.63
N MET A 464 3.09 -13.88 11.45
CA MET A 464 2.33 -12.77 12.02
C MET A 464 1.18 -13.33 12.84
N PHE A 465 1.02 -12.81 14.06
CA PHE A 465 -0.18 -12.98 14.85
C PHE A 465 -0.98 -11.68 14.79
N SER A 466 -2.26 -11.75 14.51
CA SER A 466 -3.15 -10.59 14.49
C SER A 466 -4.45 -10.86 15.23
N GLN A 467 -5.02 -9.80 15.84
CA GLN A 467 -6.24 -9.85 16.63
C GLN A 467 -7.05 -8.57 16.47
N VAL A 468 -8.38 -8.74 16.38
CA VAL A 468 -9.34 -7.62 16.33
C VAL A 468 -10.26 -7.65 17.57
N ASN A 469 -10.62 -6.45 18.07
CA ASN A 469 -11.48 -6.29 19.23
C ASN A 469 -12.57 -5.25 18.97
N ASP A 470 -13.66 -5.37 19.69
CA ASP A 470 -14.80 -4.45 19.74
C ASP A 470 -15.33 -4.07 18.34
N GLY A 471 -15.51 -2.80 18.02
CA GLY A 471 -16.07 -2.38 16.73
C GLY A 471 -15.32 -2.89 15.52
N LEU A 472 -13.99 -3.00 15.59
CA LEU A 472 -13.19 -3.59 14.49
C LEU A 472 -13.42 -5.09 14.33
N ALA A 473 -13.91 -5.80 15.36
CA ALA A 473 -14.25 -7.22 15.27
C ALA A 473 -15.66 -7.47 14.73
N ASN A 474 -16.40 -6.44 14.32
CA ASN A 474 -17.75 -6.61 13.78
C ASN A 474 -17.76 -7.42 12.49
N GLY A 475 -18.56 -8.49 12.47
CA GLY A 475 -18.71 -9.37 11.33
C GLY A 475 -17.60 -10.41 11.15
N TYR A 476 -16.58 -10.44 12.01
CA TYR A 476 -15.53 -11.45 11.97
C TYR A 476 -15.98 -12.78 12.54
N LEU A 477 -15.68 -13.87 11.82
CA LEU A 477 -15.95 -15.24 12.28
C LEU A 477 -15.05 -15.64 13.45
N ASN A 478 -13.80 -15.23 13.42
CA ASN A 478 -12.81 -15.41 14.47
C ASN A 478 -12.15 -14.06 14.77
N ARG A 479 -11.62 -13.87 15.97
CA ARG A 479 -11.04 -12.59 16.40
C ARG A 479 -9.52 -12.53 16.29
N ASN A 480 -8.88 -13.65 15.98
CA ASN A 480 -7.42 -13.72 15.83
C ASN A 480 -7.04 -14.74 14.76
N THR A 481 -5.83 -14.58 14.24
CA THR A 481 -5.16 -15.59 13.41
C THR A 481 -3.66 -15.54 13.68
N ILE A 482 -2.99 -16.67 13.41
CA ILE A 482 -1.53 -16.74 13.32
C ILE A 482 -1.17 -17.41 11.99
N ASP A 483 -0.22 -16.84 11.28
CA ASP A 483 0.09 -17.16 9.89
C ASP A 483 1.59 -17.41 9.69
N PRO A 484 2.15 -18.56 10.19
CA PRO A 484 3.52 -18.94 9.87
C PRO A 484 3.67 -19.16 8.37
N THR A 485 4.70 -18.51 7.81
CA THR A 485 4.94 -18.46 6.37
C THR A 485 6.41 -18.68 6.06
N VAL A 486 6.69 -19.46 5.02
CA VAL A 486 8.03 -19.70 4.49
C VAL A 486 8.02 -19.62 2.98
N GLY A 487 9.07 -19.05 2.39
CA GLY A 487 9.15 -18.93 0.94
C GLY A 487 10.53 -18.58 0.42
N LEU A 488 10.58 -18.43 -0.89
CA LEU A 488 11.75 -18.09 -1.68
C LEU A 488 11.44 -16.93 -2.61
N ILE A 489 12.40 -16.05 -2.76
CA ILE A 489 12.35 -14.94 -3.71
C ILE A 489 13.49 -15.09 -4.69
N PHE A 490 13.17 -14.91 -5.96
CA PHE A 490 14.13 -14.76 -7.05
C PHE A 490 14.02 -13.35 -7.61
N ARG A 491 15.16 -12.61 -7.66
CA ARG A 491 15.23 -11.25 -8.21
C ARG A 491 16.26 -11.19 -9.33
N PHE A 492 15.92 -10.48 -10.41
CA PHE A 492 16.81 -10.32 -11.56
C PHE A 492 16.74 -8.93 -12.19
#